data_b9def84254653f7fe019e4db2933e7cc
#
_entry.id   b9def84254653f7fe019e4db2933e7cc
#
_cell.length_a   1.000
_cell.length_b   1.000
_cell.length_c   1.000
_cell.angle_alpha   90.00
_cell.angle_beta   90.00
_cell.angle_gamma   90.00
#
_symmetry.space_group_name_H-M   'P 1'
#
loop_
_entity.id
_entity.type
_entity.pdbx_description
1 polymer ?
#
loop_
_entity_poly.entity_id
_entity_poly.type
_entity_poly.pdbx_seq_one_letter_code
_entity_poly.pdbx_strand_id
1 'polypeptide(L)'
;MKPRNEIHLITLSPGELDEAYQLYRESLFEFIDQVFGWNEAFQQQRFRSSYSIDSLRWLTDVNSQRIGVLSFLNKDQSLHLSLLLLYQAHLGLGLGSLVMKKLEGLATANGHKITLSTFRENKGAVAFYQKLGYQIDKQDEYFYEMSRELTCRQRID
;
A
#
# COMPACT_ATOMS: atom_id res chain seq x y z
N MET A 1 10.72 -24.58 10.62
CA MET A 1 11.30 -23.23 10.59
C MET A 1 10.43 -22.29 9.79
N LYS A 2 10.13 -21.13 10.34
CA LYS A 2 9.30 -20.17 9.64
C LYS A 2 10.13 -19.44 8.57
N PRO A 3 9.56 -19.18 7.39
CA PRO A 3 10.25 -18.38 6.39
C PRO A 3 10.51 -16.97 6.92
N ARG A 4 11.68 -16.46 6.69
CA ARG A 4 12.04 -15.11 7.16
C ARG A 4 11.28 -14.01 6.45
N ASN A 5 10.78 -14.32 5.27
CA ASN A 5 10.14 -13.33 4.42
C ASN A 5 8.61 -13.45 4.42
N GLU A 6 8.07 -14.06 5.45
CA GLU A 6 6.61 -14.18 5.56
C GLU A 6 6.03 -12.88 6.09
N ILE A 7 4.97 -12.41 5.43
CA ILE A 7 4.28 -11.18 5.81
C ILE A 7 2.85 -11.54 6.18
N HIS A 8 2.38 -11.02 7.31
CA HIS A 8 1.01 -11.24 7.76
C HIS A 8 0.23 -9.94 7.74
N LEU A 9 -1.07 -10.05 7.45
CA LEU A 9 -1.99 -8.91 7.44
C LEU A 9 -2.90 -9.03 8.65
N ILE A 10 -2.79 -8.07 9.56
CA ILE A 10 -3.51 -8.11 10.83
C ILE A 10 -4.47 -6.93 10.92
N THR A 11 -5.71 -7.19 11.31
CA THR A 11 -6.70 -6.12 11.45
C THR A 11 -6.29 -5.16 12.56
N LEU A 12 -6.73 -3.90 12.43
CA LEU A 12 -6.52 -2.90 13.46
C LEU A 12 -7.69 -2.90 14.43
N SER A 13 -7.41 -2.63 15.69
CA SER A 13 -8.46 -2.29 16.64
C SER A 13 -8.68 -0.77 16.60
N PRO A 14 -9.85 -0.27 17.04
CA PRO A 14 -10.14 1.17 16.96
C PRO A 14 -9.11 2.04 17.67
N GLY A 15 -8.54 1.57 18.76
CA GLY A 15 -7.52 2.33 19.48
C GLY A 15 -6.20 2.45 18.76
N GLU A 16 -6.02 1.74 17.65
CA GLU A 16 -4.77 1.76 16.90
C GLU A 16 -4.78 2.71 15.71
N LEU A 17 -5.91 3.38 15.46
CA LEU A 17 -6.00 4.30 14.33
C LEU A 17 -5.00 5.45 14.42
N ASP A 18 -4.76 5.95 15.63
CA ASP A 18 -3.82 7.06 15.80
C ASP A 18 -2.40 6.64 15.44
N GLU A 19 -2.03 5.42 15.76
CA GLU A 19 -0.72 4.88 15.43
C GLU A 19 -0.55 4.75 13.91
N ALA A 20 -1.58 4.25 13.26
CA ALA A 20 -1.56 4.16 11.80
C ALA A 20 -1.49 5.55 11.16
N TYR A 21 -2.22 6.50 11.72
CA TYR A 21 -2.16 7.87 11.22
C TYR A 21 -0.76 8.47 11.36
N GLN A 22 -0.08 8.19 12.46
CA GLN A 22 1.28 8.70 12.63
C GLN A 22 2.21 8.20 11.53
N LEU A 23 2.08 6.94 11.16
CA LEU A 23 2.89 6.41 10.07
C LEU A 23 2.52 7.09 8.74
N TYR A 24 1.23 7.33 8.51
CA TYR A 24 0.76 8.05 7.34
C TYR A 24 1.39 9.45 7.28
N ARG A 25 1.36 10.16 8.40
CA ARG A 25 1.92 11.50 8.50
C ARG A 25 3.43 11.49 8.22
N GLU A 26 4.15 10.61 8.88
CA GLU A 26 5.60 10.52 8.69
C GLU A 26 5.98 10.18 7.25
N SER A 27 5.22 9.31 6.62
CA SER A 27 5.54 8.83 5.28
C SER A 27 5.21 9.84 4.19
N LEU A 28 4.14 10.60 4.36
CA LEU A 28 3.62 11.43 3.29
C LEU A 28 3.76 12.93 3.51
N PHE A 29 4.26 13.33 4.68
CA PHE A 29 4.34 14.74 5.03
C PHE A 29 5.06 15.56 3.96
N GLU A 30 6.26 15.14 3.57
CA GLU A 30 7.05 15.90 2.63
C GLU A 30 6.35 16.09 1.29
N PHE A 31 5.74 15.03 0.76
CA PHE A 31 5.08 15.11 -0.53
C PHE A 31 3.84 15.99 -0.48
N ILE A 32 3.04 15.84 0.55
CA ILE A 32 1.81 16.61 0.67
C ILE A 32 2.12 18.07 0.97
N ASP A 33 3.07 18.32 1.87
CA ASP A 33 3.44 19.67 2.23
C ASP A 33 3.99 20.44 1.03
N GLN A 34 4.79 19.78 0.23
CA GLN A 34 5.43 20.39 -0.93
C GLN A 34 4.40 20.76 -2.01
N VAL A 35 3.37 19.94 -2.19
CA VAL A 35 2.40 20.13 -3.27
C VAL A 35 1.19 20.96 -2.81
N PHE A 36 0.64 20.67 -1.63
CA PHE A 36 -0.61 21.28 -1.17
C PHE A 36 -0.47 22.10 0.10
N GLY A 37 0.66 21.98 0.81
CA GLY A 37 0.77 22.47 2.16
C GLY A 37 0.11 21.50 3.15
N TRP A 38 0.77 21.25 4.26
CA TRP A 38 0.24 20.33 5.27
C TRP A 38 -0.66 21.06 6.24
N ASN A 39 -1.91 20.62 6.34
CA ASN A 39 -2.87 21.09 7.33
C ASN A 39 -3.22 19.91 8.21
N GLU A 40 -2.83 19.96 9.47
CA GLU A 40 -2.97 18.81 10.35
C GLU A 40 -4.41 18.36 10.54
N ALA A 41 -5.32 19.31 10.81
CA ALA A 41 -6.71 18.96 11.02
C ALA A 41 -7.35 18.37 9.77
N PHE A 42 -7.02 18.93 8.61
CA PHE A 42 -7.53 18.42 7.35
C PHE A 42 -7.03 17.01 7.08
N GLN A 43 -5.74 16.76 7.32
CA GLN A 43 -5.16 15.44 7.05
C GLN A 43 -5.70 14.38 8.00
N GLN A 44 -5.92 14.72 9.26
CA GLN A 44 -6.53 13.77 10.18
C GLN A 44 -7.93 13.37 9.74
N GLN A 45 -8.71 14.34 9.33
CA GLN A 45 -10.06 14.07 8.85
C GLN A 45 -10.04 13.27 7.55
N ARG A 46 -9.15 13.64 6.63
CA ARG A 46 -9.02 12.93 5.36
C ARG A 46 -8.61 11.48 5.56
N PHE A 47 -7.67 11.23 6.46
CA PHE A 47 -7.25 9.86 6.75
C PHE A 47 -8.43 9.02 7.22
N ARG A 48 -9.21 9.55 8.16
CA ARG A 48 -10.34 8.82 8.72
C ARG A 48 -11.46 8.60 7.73
N SER A 49 -11.67 9.55 6.82
CA SER A 49 -12.73 9.39 5.83
C SER A 49 -12.29 8.55 4.62
N SER A 50 -11.00 8.52 4.31
CA SER A 50 -10.48 7.78 3.16
C SER A 50 -10.22 6.31 3.47
N TYR A 51 -9.90 5.98 4.71
CA TYR A 51 -9.52 4.61 5.08
C TYR A 51 -10.37 4.14 6.24
N SER A 52 -11.37 3.29 5.94
CA SER A 52 -12.16 2.70 7.01
C SER A 52 -11.27 1.72 7.79
N ILE A 53 -11.57 1.54 9.07
CA ILE A 53 -10.80 0.62 9.89
C ILE A 53 -10.84 -0.80 9.33
N ASP A 54 -11.94 -1.15 8.67
CA ASP A 54 -12.08 -2.49 8.09
C ASP A 54 -11.17 -2.70 6.88
N SER A 55 -10.74 -1.62 6.23
CA SER A 55 -9.85 -1.72 5.08
C SER A 55 -8.38 -1.67 5.45
N LEU A 56 -8.07 -1.32 6.70
CA LEU A 56 -6.69 -1.16 7.16
C LEU A 56 -6.16 -2.46 7.74
N ARG A 57 -4.88 -2.70 7.50
CA ARG A 57 -4.19 -3.86 8.06
C ARG A 57 -2.81 -3.45 8.54
N TRP A 58 -2.41 -3.95 9.69
CA TRP A 58 -1.00 -3.93 10.04
C TRP A 58 -0.29 -4.95 9.18
N LEU A 59 0.90 -4.59 8.72
CA LEU A 59 1.81 -5.54 8.12
C LEU A 59 2.76 -5.99 9.21
N THR A 60 2.86 -7.30 9.42
CA THR A 60 3.76 -7.83 10.44
C THR A 60 4.68 -8.88 9.84
N ASP A 61 5.85 -9.04 10.45
CA ASP A 61 6.79 -10.08 10.06
C ASP A 61 6.54 -11.37 10.85
N VAL A 62 7.44 -12.35 10.70
CA VAL A 62 7.28 -13.65 11.35
C VAL A 62 7.34 -13.56 12.88
N ASN A 63 7.89 -12.48 13.41
CA ASN A 63 7.98 -12.26 14.84
C ASN A 63 6.88 -11.38 15.37
N SER A 64 5.84 -11.15 14.56
CA SER A 64 4.71 -10.28 14.90
C SER A 64 5.11 -8.81 15.07
N GLN A 65 6.27 -8.42 14.59
CA GLN A 65 6.68 -7.04 14.61
C GLN A 65 5.97 -6.27 13.51
N ARG A 66 5.42 -5.12 13.83
CA ARG A 66 4.76 -4.26 12.85
C ARG A 66 5.80 -3.62 11.96
N ILE A 67 5.67 -3.84 10.66
CA ILE A 67 6.59 -3.25 9.68
C ILE A 67 5.94 -2.17 8.85
N GLY A 68 4.61 -2.07 8.89
CA GLY A 68 3.92 -1.04 8.14
C GLY A 68 2.42 -1.18 8.19
N VAL A 69 1.75 -0.42 7.33
CA VAL A 69 0.29 -0.36 7.21
C VAL A 69 -0.10 -0.55 5.75
N LEU A 70 -1.19 -1.28 5.56
CA LEU A 70 -1.72 -1.57 4.24
C LEU A 70 -3.22 -1.28 4.24
N SER A 71 -3.72 -0.72 3.14
CA SER A 71 -5.16 -0.64 2.91
C SER A 71 -5.43 -1.04 1.48
N PHE A 72 -6.40 -1.94 1.28
CA PHE A 72 -6.82 -2.33 -0.06
C PHE A 72 -8.30 -2.65 -0.07
N LEU A 73 -8.88 -2.59 -1.24
CA LEU A 73 -10.30 -2.86 -1.45
C LEU A 73 -10.43 -3.88 -2.57
N ASN A 74 -11.28 -4.87 -2.35
CA ASN A 74 -11.64 -5.80 -3.41
C ASN A 74 -12.74 -5.17 -4.26
N LYS A 75 -12.53 -5.18 -5.55
CA LYS A 75 -13.53 -4.75 -6.53
C LYS A 75 -13.82 -5.93 -7.44
N ASP A 76 -14.81 -5.79 -8.31
CA ASP A 76 -15.31 -6.92 -9.07
C ASP A 76 -14.22 -7.78 -9.71
N GLN A 77 -13.33 -7.18 -10.44
CA GLN A 77 -12.28 -7.94 -11.13
C GLN A 77 -10.91 -7.34 -10.89
N SER A 78 -10.79 -6.63 -9.77
CA SER A 78 -9.51 -6.02 -9.44
C SER A 78 -9.39 -5.87 -7.94
N LEU A 79 -8.16 -5.71 -7.50
CA LEU A 79 -7.85 -5.33 -6.13
C LEU A 79 -7.23 -3.94 -6.21
N HIS A 80 -7.81 -2.99 -5.48
CA HIS A 80 -7.28 -1.63 -5.46
C HIS A 80 -6.44 -1.42 -4.22
N LEU A 81 -5.16 -1.14 -4.42
CA LEU A 81 -4.25 -0.80 -3.32
C LEU A 81 -4.43 0.68 -3.01
N SER A 82 -4.99 0.96 -1.84
CA SER A 82 -5.26 2.33 -1.42
C SER A 82 -4.09 2.96 -0.67
N LEU A 83 -3.32 2.15 0.05
CA LEU A 83 -2.25 2.65 0.89
C LEU A 83 -1.25 1.54 1.18
N LEU A 84 0.04 1.85 1.04
CA LEU A 84 1.11 0.95 1.46
C LEU A 84 2.20 1.82 2.07
N LEU A 85 2.41 1.65 3.36
CA LEU A 85 3.40 2.42 4.10
C LEU A 85 4.26 1.47 4.93
N LEU A 86 5.57 1.69 4.90
CA LEU A 86 6.49 0.95 5.75
C LEU A 86 7.17 1.90 6.72
N TYR A 87 7.40 1.43 7.94
CA TYR A 87 8.21 2.20 8.88
C TYR A 87 9.61 2.38 8.31
N GLN A 88 10.23 3.51 8.61
CA GLN A 88 11.52 3.86 8.02
C GLN A 88 12.58 2.78 8.26
N ALA A 89 12.56 2.17 9.45
CA ALA A 89 13.52 1.12 9.79
C ALA A 89 13.42 -0.11 8.89
N HIS A 90 12.31 -0.26 8.17
CA HIS A 90 12.05 -1.42 7.33
C HIS A 90 12.12 -1.11 5.83
N LEU A 91 12.47 0.12 5.49
CA LEU A 91 12.64 0.49 4.09
C LEU A 91 13.95 -0.08 3.54
N GLY A 92 13.98 -0.35 2.25
CA GLY A 92 15.20 -0.80 1.60
C GLY A 92 15.58 -2.24 1.86
N LEU A 93 14.69 -3.04 2.46
CA LEU A 93 14.96 -4.43 2.79
C LEU A 93 14.20 -5.42 1.91
N GLY A 94 13.54 -4.93 0.85
CA GLY A 94 12.77 -5.78 -0.03
C GLY A 94 11.40 -6.17 0.49
N LEU A 95 10.98 -5.60 1.63
CA LEU A 95 9.70 -5.97 2.23
C LEU A 95 8.51 -5.50 1.42
N GLY A 96 8.62 -4.33 0.77
CA GLY A 96 7.56 -3.84 -0.11
C GLY A 96 7.25 -4.82 -1.22
N SER A 97 8.28 -5.42 -1.80
CA SER A 97 8.09 -6.43 -2.85
C SER A 97 7.36 -7.66 -2.33
N LEU A 98 7.67 -8.08 -1.11
CA LEU A 98 6.97 -9.21 -0.49
C LEU A 98 5.50 -8.90 -0.25
N VAL A 99 5.20 -7.68 0.19
CA VAL A 99 3.82 -7.25 0.39
C VAL A 99 3.07 -7.28 -0.95
N MET A 100 3.66 -6.72 -1.99
CA MET A 100 3.00 -6.70 -3.29
C MET A 100 2.78 -8.11 -3.83
N LYS A 101 3.74 -9.00 -3.61
CA LYS A 101 3.58 -10.40 -4.03
C LYS A 101 2.42 -11.06 -3.32
N LYS A 102 2.25 -10.78 -2.03
CA LYS A 102 1.12 -11.30 -1.28
C LYS A 102 -0.21 -10.76 -1.80
N LEU A 103 -0.26 -9.46 -2.11
CA LEU A 103 -1.45 -8.87 -2.69
C LEU A 103 -1.77 -9.45 -4.06
N GLU A 104 -0.75 -9.73 -4.85
CA GLU A 104 -0.94 -10.34 -6.17
C GLU A 104 -1.56 -11.72 -6.05
N GLY A 105 -1.17 -12.49 -5.03
CA GLY A 105 -1.79 -13.76 -4.76
C GLY A 105 -3.26 -13.63 -4.41
N LEU A 106 -3.61 -12.62 -3.62
CA LEU A 106 -5.01 -12.35 -3.27
C LEU A 106 -5.80 -11.88 -4.49
N ALA A 107 -5.18 -11.07 -5.33
CA ALA A 107 -5.85 -10.55 -6.52
C ALA A 107 -6.15 -11.64 -7.54
N THR A 108 -5.23 -12.59 -7.72
CA THR A 108 -5.45 -13.69 -8.68
C THR A 108 -6.55 -14.63 -8.22
N ALA A 109 -6.81 -14.69 -6.91
CA ALA A 109 -7.91 -15.51 -6.39
C ALA A 109 -9.27 -14.90 -6.65
N ASN A 110 -9.36 -13.56 -6.68
CA ASN A 110 -10.64 -12.84 -6.75
C ASN A 110 -10.81 -12.00 -7.99
N GLY A 111 -9.77 -11.83 -8.77
CA GLY A 111 -9.80 -10.98 -9.94
C GLY A 111 -8.52 -11.14 -10.71
N HIS A 112 -8.21 -10.16 -11.56
CA HIS A 112 -7.11 -10.31 -12.49
C HIS A 112 -6.18 -9.12 -12.55
N LYS A 113 -6.34 -8.18 -11.63
CA LYS A 113 -5.67 -6.91 -11.79
C LYS A 113 -5.48 -6.23 -10.45
N ILE A 114 -4.33 -5.58 -10.27
CA ILE A 114 -4.13 -4.65 -9.14
C ILE A 114 -4.04 -3.26 -9.71
N THR A 115 -4.75 -2.32 -9.08
CA THR A 115 -4.69 -0.90 -9.42
C THR A 115 -4.21 -0.11 -8.21
N LEU A 116 -3.59 1.03 -8.46
CA LEU A 116 -3.14 1.92 -7.40
C LEU A 116 -2.97 3.34 -7.92
N SER A 117 -2.87 4.30 -6.99
CA SER A 117 -2.49 5.68 -7.30
C SER A 117 -1.27 6.04 -6.48
N THR A 118 -0.37 6.82 -7.04
CA THR A 118 0.79 7.31 -6.30
C THR A 118 1.12 8.73 -6.74
N PHE A 119 1.68 9.53 -5.83
CA PHE A 119 2.12 10.88 -6.17
C PHE A 119 3.21 10.81 -7.23
N ARG A 120 3.09 11.67 -8.24
CA ARG A 120 4.10 11.75 -9.30
C ARG A 120 5.46 12.15 -8.74
N GLU A 121 5.47 13.00 -7.71
CA GLU A 121 6.70 13.44 -7.09
C GLU A 121 7.36 12.39 -6.21
N ASN A 122 6.64 11.35 -5.85
CA ASN A 122 7.22 10.23 -5.12
C ASN A 122 7.92 9.30 -6.09
N LYS A 123 9.05 9.73 -6.59
CA LYS A 123 9.76 9.02 -7.66
C LYS A 123 10.24 7.65 -7.23
N GLY A 124 10.54 7.49 -5.95
CA GLY A 124 10.93 6.18 -5.44
C GLY A 124 9.80 5.17 -5.52
N ALA A 125 8.57 5.59 -5.15
CA ALA A 125 7.42 4.71 -5.25
C ALA A 125 7.10 4.37 -6.70
N VAL A 126 7.13 5.39 -7.58
CA VAL A 126 6.87 5.15 -9.00
C VAL A 126 7.85 4.13 -9.57
N ALA A 127 9.13 4.31 -9.29
CA ALA A 127 10.16 3.37 -9.78
C ALA A 127 9.96 1.98 -9.19
N PHE A 128 9.58 1.91 -7.91
CA PHE A 128 9.32 0.63 -7.25
C PHE A 128 8.20 -0.14 -7.97
N TYR A 129 7.08 0.53 -8.23
CA TYR A 129 5.97 -0.14 -8.90
C TYR A 129 6.30 -0.49 -10.35
N GLN A 130 6.99 0.39 -11.06
CA GLN A 130 7.38 0.09 -12.44
C GLN A 130 8.30 -1.12 -12.51
N LYS A 131 9.21 -1.24 -11.56
CA LYS A 131 10.10 -2.38 -11.51
C LYS A 131 9.35 -3.69 -11.29
N LEU A 132 8.22 -3.62 -10.58
CA LEU A 132 7.38 -4.80 -10.36
C LEU A 132 6.44 -5.10 -11.53
N GLY A 133 6.48 -4.29 -12.58
CA GLY A 133 5.66 -4.53 -13.76
C GLY A 133 4.39 -3.71 -13.84
N TYR A 134 4.22 -2.74 -12.94
CA TYR A 134 3.06 -1.84 -13.00
C TYR A 134 3.31 -0.78 -14.05
N GLN A 135 2.25 -0.45 -14.80
CA GLN A 135 2.34 0.56 -15.83
C GLN A 135 1.45 1.75 -15.48
N ILE A 136 1.82 2.91 -16.00
CA ILE A 136 1.03 4.11 -15.81
C ILE A 136 -0.11 4.08 -16.83
N ASP A 137 -1.35 4.09 -16.34
CA ASP A 137 -2.53 4.09 -17.19
C ASP A 137 -3.06 5.48 -17.45
N LYS A 138 -3.02 6.33 -16.41
CA LYS A 138 -3.51 7.70 -16.48
C LYS A 138 -2.68 8.57 -15.57
N GLN A 139 -2.73 9.87 -15.83
CA GLN A 139 -2.08 10.81 -14.94
C GLN A 139 -2.88 12.11 -14.90
N ASP A 140 -2.82 12.76 -13.76
CA ASP A 140 -3.29 14.13 -13.64
C ASP A 140 -2.11 14.99 -13.17
N GLU A 141 -2.39 16.15 -12.63
CA GLU A 141 -1.33 17.07 -12.23
C GLU A 141 -0.44 16.48 -11.11
N TYR A 142 -1.02 15.69 -10.22
CA TYR A 142 -0.32 15.26 -9.01
C TYR A 142 -0.12 13.75 -8.91
N PHE A 143 -0.93 12.95 -9.59
CA PHE A 143 -0.95 11.51 -9.41
C PHE A 143 -0.77 10.75 -10.70
N TYR A 144 -0.17 9.56 -10.58
CA TYR A 144 -0.24 8.51 -11.59
C TYR A 144 -1.22 7.45 -11.09
N GLU A 145 -2.08 6.97 -12.01
CA GLU A 145 -2.86 5.76 -11.77
C GLU A 145 -2.16 4.64 -12.49
N MET A 146 -1.87 3.58 -11.75
CA MET A 146 -1.06 2.48 -12.25
C MET A 146 -1.77 1.16 -12.07
N SER A 147 -1.42 0.18 -12.90
CA SER A 147 -2.00 -1.14 -12.78
C SER A 147 -1.06 -2.22 -13.29
N ARG A 148 -1.35 -3.44 -12.87
CA ARG A 148 -0.70 -4.62 -13.37
C ARG A 148 -1.74 -5.71 -13.58
N GLU A 149 -1.78 -6.27 -14.80
CA GLU A 149 -2.62 -7.42 -15.10
C GLU A 149 -1.97 -8.67 -14.54
N LEU A 150 -2.78 -9.52 -13.92
CA LEU A 150 -2.33 -10.80 -13.38
C LEU A 150 -3.12 -11.89 -14.05
N THR A 151 -2.44 -12.94 -14.48
CA THR A 151 -3.13 -14.00 -15.18
C THR A 151 -3.15 -15.27 -14.36
N CYS A 152 -4.30 -15.95 -14.41
CA CYS A 152 -4.44 -17.22 -13.73
C CYS A 152 -3.56 -18.30 -14.32
N ARG A 153 -3.18 -18.14 -15.55
CA ARG A 153 -2.37 -19.10 -16.27
C ARG A 153 -1.06 -19.42 -15.60
N GLN A 154 -0.54 -18.47 -14.88
CA GLN A 154 0.75 -18.64 -14.24
C GLN A 154 0.77 -19.74 -13.21
N ARG A 155 -0.39 -20.18 -12.80
CA ARG A 155 -0.49 -21.21 -11.78
C ARG A 155 -0.59 -22.62 -12.33
N ILE A 156 -0.81 -22.72 -13.61
CA ILE A 156 -1.07 -24.01 -14.22
C ILE A 156 0.21 -24.75 -14.53
N ASP A 157 1.22 -24.05 -14.80
CA ASP A 157 2.49 -24.64 -15.23
C ASP A 157 3.33 -25.23 -14.14
#